data_ae67f2b10276eb84bb0ca9ce83220071
#
_entry.id   ae67f2b10276eb84bb0ca9ce83220071
#
_cell.length_a   1.000
_cell.length_b   1.000
_cell.length_c   1.000
_cell.angle_alpha   90.00
_cell.angle_beta   90.00
_cell.angle_gamma   90.00
#
_symmetry.space_group_name_H-M   'P 1'
#
loop_
_entity.id
_entity.type
_entity.pdbx_description
1 polymer ?
#
loop_
_entity_poly.entity_id
_entity_poly.type
_entity_poly.pdbx_seq_one_letter_code
_entity_poly.pdbx_strand_id
1 'polypeptide(L)'
;MNLKKYYLLFIVVVFVSLNGFSQENQDTTGSFIAKNGSVYWSHKFKKSLSFQNLLNSVKLSNNLTGVDTFKNTIIGQSIESFMDYRGAGYTTMTTPIFLSTSSYKSSVVIENSDSFYVVTIKKIIFINQNDTKQISTVFGSAQGETSPLEDYAIKKTGKFRSNFSKPSGKIIDYTFTKLYDF
;
A
#
# COMPACT_ATOMS: atom_id res chain seq x y z
N MET A 1 -45.49 -13.56 38.14
CA MET A 1 -44.70 -12.65 37.25
C MET A 1 -43.43 -13.37 36.85
N ASN A 2 -43.27 -13.75 35.54
CA ASN A 2 -42.25 -14.71 35.09
C ASN A 2 -40.87 -14.10 34.96
N LEU A 3 -40.05 -14.15 36.04
CA LEU A 3 -38.66 -13.69 36.08
C LEU A 3 -37.81 -14.30 34.96
N LYS A 4 -38.04 -15.54 34.55
CA LYS A 4 -37.31 -16.20 33.46
C LYS A 4 -37.39 -15.49 32.09
N LYS A 5 -38.54 -14.82 31.80
CA LYS A 5 -38.69 -14.05 30.53
C LYS A 5 -37.80 -12.79 30.51
N TYR A 6 -37.58 -12.14 31.64
CA TYR A 6 -36.77 -10.94 31.71
C TYR A 6 -35.26 -11.27 31.68
N TYR A 7 -34.85 -12.42 32.23
CA TYR A 7 -33.47 -12.89 32.10
C TYR A 7 -33.09 -13.21 30.66
N LEU A 8 -34.00 -13.85 29.91
CA LEU A 8 -33.79 -14.16 28.49
C LEU A 8 -33.70 -12.89 27.65
N LEU A 9 -34.55 -11.89 27.92
CA LEU A 9 -34.55 -10.60 27.23
C LEU A 9 -33.26 -9.81 27.53
N PHE A 10 -32.77 -9.84 28.77
CA PHE A 10 -31.53 -9.17 29.20
C PHE A 10 -30.30 -9.79 28.53
N ILE A 11 -30.24 -11.12 28.43
CA ILE A 11 -29.15 -11.83 27.73
C ILE A 11 -29.14 -11.48 26.24
N VAL A 12 -30.28 -11.40 25.57
CA VAL A 12 -30.38 -11.03 24.16
C VAL A 12 -29.92 -9.57 23.94
N VAL A 13 -30.32 -8.65 24.80
CA VAL A 13 -29.90 -7.24 24.72
C VAL A 13 -28.40 -7.09 24.94
N VAL A 14 -27.79 -7.82 25.88
CA VAL A 14 -26.35 -7.81 26.14
C VAL A 14 -25.57 -8.43 24.96
N PHE A 15 -26.09 -9.51 24.33
CA PHE A 15 -25.44 -10.09 23.14
C PHE A 15 -25.55 -9.20 21.91
N VAL A 16 -26.61 -8.43 21.74
CA VAL A 16 -26.75 -7.47 20.63
C VAL A 16 -25.84 -6.25 20.83
N SER A 17 -25.63 -5.80 22.07
CA SER A 17 -24.74 -4.69 22.38
C SER A 17 -23.25 -5.05 22.32
N LEU A 18 -22.87 -6.33 22.45
CA LEU A 18 -21.49 -6.81 22.30
C LEU A 18 -21.09 -7.01 20.83
N ASN A 19 -22.03 -7.05 19.92
CA ASN A 19 -21.78 -6.99 18.48
C ASN A 19 -21.75 -5.54 17.95
N GLY A 20 -21.32 -4.59 18.74
CA GLY A 20 -20.80 -3.31 18.27
C GLY A 20 -19.57 -3.61 17.42
N PHE A 21 -19.81 -4.02 16.15
CA PHE A 21 -18.77 -4.06 15.14
C PHE A 21 -18.09 -2.70 15.17
N SER A 22 -16.90 -2.66 15.72
CA SER A 22 -15.96 -1.62 15.40
C SER A 22 -15.89 -1.63 13.87
N GLN A 23 -16.62 -0.75 13.20
CA GLN A 23 -16.46 -0.52 11.77
C GLN A 23 -15.00 -0.11 11.63
N GLU A 24 -14.17 -1.08 11.24
CA GLU A 24 -12.79 -0.81 10.91
C GLU A 24 -12.82 0.31 9.88
N ASN A 25 -12.34 1.49 10.26
CA ASN A 25 -12.28 2.65 9.37
C ASN A 25 -11.39 2.29 8.18
N GLN A 26 -12.00 1.74 7.15
CA GLN A 26 -11.36 1.43 5.89
C GLN A 26 -11.84 2.41 4.83
N ASP A 27 -10.91 3.03 4.11
CA ASP A 27 -11.17 3.86 2.95
C ASP A 27 -10.42 3.30 1.75
N THR A 28 -10.96 3.44 0.53
CA THR A 28 -10.36 2.88 -0.68
C THR A 28 -10.34 3.89 -1.82
N THR A 29 -9.27 3.87 -2.61
CA THR A 29 -9.17 4.67 -3.84
C THR A 29 -8.31 3.93 -4.87
N GLY A 30 -8.93 3.44 -5.96
CA GLY A 30 -8.26 2.57 -6.93
C GLY A 30 -7.71 1.31 -6.25
N SER A 31 -6.43 1.02 -6.47
CA SER A 31 -5.72 -0.11 -5.85
C SER A 31 -5.24 0.18 -4.41
N PHE A 32 -5.55 1.34 -3.84
CA PHE A 32 -5.11 1.72 -2.50
C PHE A 32 -6.18 1.49 -1.45
N ILE A 33 -5.75 1.03 -0.29
CA ILE A 33 -6.57 0.76 0.89
C ILE A 33 -5.93 1.48 2.07
N ALA A 34 -6.68 2.37 2.71
CA ALA A 34 -6.31 2.97 3.99
C ALA A 34 -7.05 2.24 5.11
N LYS A 35 -6.31 1.67 6.05
CA LYS A 35 -6.86 0.91 7.18
C LYS A 35 -5.99 1.12 8.41
N ASN A 36 -6.59 1.51 9.53
CA ASN A 36 -5.90 1.71 10.81
C ASN A 36 -4.67 2.64 10.71
N GLY A 37 -4.79 3.72 9.92
CA GLY A 37 -3.71 4.70 9.75
C GLY A 37 -2.59 4.25 8.81
N SER A 38 -2.67 3.07 8.22
CA SER A 38 -1.69 2.55 7.26
C SER A 38 -2.28 2.52 5.85
N VAL A 39 -1.43 2.72 4.84
CA VAL A 39 -1.80 2.66 3.43
C VAL A 39 -1.18 1.42 2.79
N TYR A 40 -2.02 0.67 2.11
CA TYR A 40 -1.64 -0.52 1.34
C TYR A 40 -1.97 -0.27 -0.13
N TRP A 41 -1.11 -0.72 -1.02
CA TRP A 41 -1.47 -0.94 -2.42
C TRP A 41 -1.74 -2.43 -2.62
N SER A 42 -2.83 -2.78 -3.31
CA SER A 42 -3.15 -4.18 -3.60
C SER A 42 -3.74 -4.32 -4.99
N HIS A 43 -3.19 -5.24 -5.78
CA HIS A 43 -3.65 -5.49 -7.14
C HIS A 43 -3.73 -6.98 -7.44
N LYS A 44 -4.81 -7.37 -8.13
CA LYS A 44 -5.05 -8.74 -8.58
C LYS A 44 -4.69 -8.88 -10.05
N PHE A 45 -3.66 -9.65 -10.34
CA PHE A 45 -3.23 -9.99 -11.70
C PHE A 45 -3.93 -11.26 -12.16
N LYS A 46 -4.73 -11.16 -13.22
CA LYS A 46 -5.50 -12.28 -13.79
C LYS A 46 -4.61 -13.13 -14.71
N LYS A 47 -3.59 -13.74 -14.13
CA LYS A 47 -2.66 -14.66 -14.82
C LYS A 47 -2.56 -15.96 -14.03
N SER A 48 -2.76 -17.09 -14.72
CA SER A 48 -2.59 -18.42 -14.14
C SER A 48 -1.12 -18.82 -14.23
N LEU A 49 -0.41 -18.71 -13.12
CA LEU A 49 0.98 -19.13 -12.99
C LEU A 49 1.08 -20.17 -11.88
N SER A 50 1.83 -21.24 -12.11
CA SER A 50 2.21 -22.12 -10.99
C SER A 50 3.05 -21.33 -9.99
N PHE A 51 2.99 -21.69 -8.71
CA PHE A 51 3.77 -21.03 -7.66
C PHE A 51 5.26 -20.99 -8.01
N GLN A 52 5.80 -22.10 -8.56
CA GLN A 52 7.20 -22.16 -8.93
C GLN A 52 7.55 -21.19 -10.09
N ASN A 53 6.69 -21.07 -11.09
CA ASN A 53 6.90 -20.12 -12.20
C ASN A 53 6.83 -18.68 -11.70
N LEU A 54 5.86 -18.36 -10.84
CA LEU A 54 5.76 -17.06 -10.22
C LEU A 54 7.01 -16.72 -9.37
N LEU A 55 7.46 -17.65 -8.53
CA LEU A 55 8.69 -17.50 -7.73
C LEU A 55 9.93 -17.28 -8.61
N ASN A 56 10.05 -18.00 -9.71
CA ASN A 56 11.15 -17.82 -10.66
C ASN A 56 11.09 -16.44 -11.32
N SER A 57 9.90 -15.99 -11.75
CA SER A 57 9.70 -14.63 -12.31
C SER A 57 10.08 -13.54 -11.31
N VAL A 58 9.66 -13.69 -10.05
CA VAL A 58 10.02 -12.75 -8.96
C VAL A 58 11.54 -12.70 -8.76
N LYS A 59 12.22 -13.84 -8.73
CA LYS A 59 13.69 -13.90 -8.58
C LYS A 59 14.42 -13.30 -9.77
N LEU A 60 13.96 -13.57 -11.00
CA LEU A 60 14.56 -13.05 -12.23
C LEU A 60 14.36 -11.53 -12.40
N SER A 61 13.27 -11.00 -11.89
CA SER A 61 12.99 -9.56 -11.97
C SER A 61 13.97 -8.71 -11.19
N ASN A 62 14.66 -9.29 -10.19
CA ASN A 62 15.54 -8.58 -9.26
C ASN A 62 14.91 -7.36 -8.55
N ASN A 63 13.56 -7.30 -8.47
CA ASN A 63 12.85 -6.19 -7.84
C ASN A 63 12.72 -6.35 -6.31
N LEU A 64 13.00 -7.55 -5.79
CA LEU A 64 12.89 -7.87 -4.37
C LEU A 64 14.22 -8.39 -3.80
N THR A 65 14.46 -8.06 -2.54
CA THR A 65 15.51 -8.63 -1.69
C THR A 65 14.90 -9.36 -0.51
N GLY A 66 15.67 -10.26 0.12
CA GLY A 66 15.19 -11.01 1.27
C GLY A 66 13.95 -11.84 0.96
N VAL A 67 13.91 -12.44 -0.23
CA VAL A 67 12.77 -13.24 -0.69
C VAL A 67 12.66 -14.51 0.13
N ASP A 68 11.55 -14.67 0.84
CA ASP A 68 11.15 -15.84 1.60
C ASP A 68 9.79 -16.35 1.11
N THR A 69 9.48 -17.61 1.39
CA THR A 69 8.25 -18.25 0.94
C THR A 69 7.57 -19.01 2.07
N PHE A 70 6.24 -18.89 2.13
CA PHE A 70 5.41 -19.65 3.04
C PHE A 70 4.15 -20.13 2.32
N LYS A 71 3.98 -21.45 2.14
CA LYS A 71 2.91 -22.06 1.33
C LYS A 71 2.91 -21.44 -0.09
N ASN A 72 1.80 -20.82 -0.50
CA ASN A 72 1.63 -20.16 -1.81
C ASN A 72 1.89 -18.64 -1.73
N THR A 73 2.66 -18.20 -0.76
CA THR A 73 2.96 -16.78 -0.52
C THR A 73 4.46 -16.52 -0.64
N ILE A 74 4.81 -15.46 -1.36
CA ILE A 74 6.16 -14.93 -1.48
C ILE A 74 6.20 -13.62 -0.69
N ILE A 75 7.22 -13.43 0.14
CA ILE A 75 7.42 -12.22 0.94
C ILE A 75 8.81 -11.67 0.63
N GLY A 76 8.93 -10.35 0.52
CA GLY A 76 10.22 -9.71 0.29
C GLY A 76 10.18 -8.21 0.57
N GLN A 77 11.33 -7.57 0.40
CA GLN A 77 11.48 -6.12 0.45
C GLN A 77 11.78 -5.62 -0.97
N SER A 78 11.13 -4.53 -1.40
CA SER A 78 11.52 -3.91 -2.68
C SER A 78 12.96 -3.44 -2.59
N ILE A 79 13.70 -3.54 -3.69
CA ILE A 79 14.94 -2.77 -3.81
C ILE A 79 14.60 -1.28 -3.80
N GLU A 80 15.56 -0.45 -3.45
CA GLU A 80 15.40 1.00 -3.53
C GLU A 80 15.30 1.43 -4.99
N SER A 81 14.20 2.09 -5.35
CA SER A 81 13.86 2.45 -6.74
C SER A 81 13.11 3.77 -6.80
N PHE A 82 13.05 4.39 -7.97
CA PHE A 82 12.26 5.59 -8.22
C PHE A 82 10.90 5.24 -8.82
N MET A 83 9.92 6.12 -8.59
CA MET A 83 8.63 6.00 -9.27
C MET A 83 8.74 6.35 -10.75
N ASP A 84 8.14 5.54 -11.62
CA ASP A 84 8.13 5.76 -13.08
C ASP A 84 7.06 6.78 -13.48
N TYR A 85 7.21 8.03 -13.03
CA TYR A 85 6.26 9.09 -13.35
C TYR A 85 6.21 9.40 -14.85
N ARG A 86 7.33 9.23 -15.58
CA ARG A 86 7.37 9.44 -17.04
C ARG A 86 6.60 8.37 -17.78
N GLY A 87 6.77 7.11 -17.42
CA GLY A 87 5.97 6.02 -17.97
C GLY A 87 4.49 6.16 -17.67
N ALA A 88 4.12 6.75 -16.53
CA ALA A 88 2.75 7.08 -16.18
C ALA A 88 2.19 8.32 -16.93
N GLY A 89 2.98 8.95 -17.84
CA GLY A 89 2.56 10.09 -18.65
C GLY A 89 2.72 11.45 -17.99
N TYR A 90 3.53 11.57 -16.91
CA TYR A 90 3.77 12.82 -16.22
C TYR A 90 5.17 13.38 -16.54
N THR A 91 5.29 14.71 -16.47
CA THR A 91 6.56 15.43 -16.56
C THR A 91 7.06 15.78 -15.16
N THR A 92 8.31 16.20 -15.03
CA THR A 92 8.86 16.68 -13.75
C THR A 92 8.01 17.82 -13.16
N MET A 93 7.46 18.70 -14.02
CA MET A 93 6.65 19.86 -13.58
C MET A 93 5.25 19.46 -13.09
N THR A 94 4.70 18.36 -13.60
CA THR A 94 3.35 17.88 -13.23
C THR A 94 3.37 16.77 -12.16
N THR A 95 4.57 16.32 -11.80
CA THR A 95 4.77 15.28 -10.77
C THR A 95 4.93 15.92 -9.40
N PRO A 96 4.25 15.43 -8.35
CA PRO A 96 4.51 15.85 -6.97
C PRO A 96 6.00 15.70 -6.62
N ILE A 97 6.56 16.72 -5.96
CA ILE A 97 7.99 16.79 -5.68
C ILE A 97 8.50 15.51 -5.00
N PHE A 98 7.80 15.00 -3.99
CA PHE A 98 8.22 13.80 -3.27
C PHE A 98 8.33 12.55 -4.16
N LEU A 99 7.57 12.46 -5.28
CA LEU A 99 7.68 11.35 -6.24
C LEU A 99 8.80 11.55 -7.27
N SER A 100 9.11 12.79 -7.61
CA SER A 100 10.16 13.10 -8.59
C SER A 100 11.57 13.14 -8.02
N THR A 101 11.68 13.35 -6.69
CA THR A 101 12.97 13.56 -6.01
C THR A 101 13.33 12.48 -5.00
N SER A 102 12.43 11.52 -4.76
CA SER A 102 12.67 10.46 -3.79
C SER A 102 12.71 9.08 -4.45
N SER A 103 13.61 8.25 -3.98
CA SER A 103 13.48 6.80 -4.13
C SER A 103 12.47 6.25 -3.12
N TYR A 104 12.09 4.99 -3.26
CA TYR A 104 11.21 4.32 -2.29
C TYR A 104 11.70 2.92 -1.93
N LYS A 105 11.28 2.47 -0.76
CA LYS A 105 11.35 1.08 -0.29
C LYS A 105 10.00 0.64 0.26
N SER A 106 9.73 -0.66 0.19
CA SER A 106 8.45 -1.21 0.67
C SER A 106 8.56 -2.69 1.02
N SER A 107 7.62 -3.17 1.82
CA SER A 107 7.42 -4.61 2.04
C SER A 107 6.40 -5.13 1.04
N VAL A 108 6.69 -6.27 0.41
CA VAL A 108 5.89 -6.87 -0.65
C VAL A 108 5.44 -8.27 -0.24
N VAL A 109 4.18 -8.56 -0.45
CA VAL A 109 3.57 -9.88 -0.26
C VAL A 109 2.88 -10.26 -1.55
N ILE A 110 3.17 -11.44 -2.10
CA ILE A 110 2.57 -11.97 -3.32
C ILE A 110 1.90 -13.29 -2.96
N GLU A 111 0.58 -13.36 -3.09
CA GLU A 111 -0.22 -14.54 -2.80
C GLU A 111 -0.67 -15.18 -4.12
N ASN A 112 -0.22 -16.42 -4.36
CA ASN A 112 -0.57 -17.17 -5.57
C ASN A 112 -1.85 -17.98 -5.38
N SER A 113 -2.67 -18.00 -6.43
CA SER A 113 -3.86 -18.83 -6.57
C SER A 113 -3.86 -19.46 -7.97
N ASP A 114 -4.74 -20.44 -8.21
CA ASP A 114 -4.73 -21.22 -9.46
C ASP A 114 -4.97 -20.37 -10.73
N SER A 115 -5.74 -19.30 -10.61
CA SER A 115 -6.15 -18.49 -11.76
C SER A 115 -5.68 -17.03 -11.71
N PHE A 116 -5.00 -16.64 -10.64
CA PHE A 116 -4.51 -15.27 -10.43
C PHE A 116 -3.47 -15.23 -9.33
N TYR A 117 -2.75 -14.13 -9.23
CA TYR A 117 -2.00 -13.78 -8.02
C TYR A 117 -2.35 -12.37 -7.55
N VAL A 118 -2.20 -12.15 -6.26
CA VAL A 118 -2.43 -10.83 -5.64
C VAL A 118 -1.11 -10.32 -5.11
N VAL A 119 -0.77 -9.09 -5.47
CA VAL A 119 0.38 -8.37 -4.90
C VAL A 119 -0.14 -7.33 -3.92
N THR A 120 0.37 -7.37 -2.70
CA THR A 120 0.09 -6.38 -1.67
C THR A 120 1.40 -5.71 -1.23
N ILE A 121 1.45 -4.39 -1.34
CA ILE A 121 2.61 -3.57 -0.95
C ILE A 121 2.25 -2.78 0.30
N LYS A 122 3.15 -2.85 1.29
CA LYS A 122 2.97 -2.24 2.62
C LYS A 122 4.21 -1.44 3.00
N LYS A 123 4.08 -0.54 3.96
CA LYS A 123 5.20 0.25 4.50
C LYS A 123 5.99 0.92 3.37
N ILE A 124 5.29 1.66 2.52
CA ILE A 124 5.90 2.39 1.42
C ILE A 124 6.56 3.65 2.02
N ILE A 125 7.88 3.68 1.98
CA ILE A 125 8.69 4.76 2.56
C ILE A 125 9.45 5.44 1.43
N PHE A 126 9.30 6.74 1.30
CA PHE A 126 10.07 7.58 0.39
C PHE A 126 11.34 8.08 1.08
N ILE A 127 12.44 8.10 0.35
CA ILE A 127 13.77 8.51 0.80
C ILE A 127 14.22 9.66 -0.08
N ASN A 128 14.32 10.85 0.47
CA ASN A 128 14.70 12.03 -0.28
C ASN A 128 16.14 11.91 -0.80
N GLN A 129 16.32 12.07 -2.11
CA GLN A 129 17.61 11.98 -2.79
C GLN A 129 18.22 13.35 -3.12
N ASN A 130 17.53 14.44 -2.80
CA ASN A 130 18.02 15.78 -3.10
C ASN A 130 19.10 16.25 -2.11
N ASP A 131 20.24 16.59 -2.65
CA ASP A 131 21.40 17.13 -1.91
C ASP A 131 21.30 18.65 -1.65
N THR A 132 20.20 19.30 -2.04
CA THR A 132 20.05 20.74 -1.99
C THR A 132 19.71 21.24 -0.60
N LYS A 133 20.74 21.56 0.17
CA LYS A 133 20.65 22.38 1.40
C LYS A 133 19.94 23.73 1.20
N GLN A 134 19.67 24.14 -0.05
CA GLN A 134 19.08 25.45 -0.38
C GLN A 134 17.55 25.47 -0.50
N ILE A 135 16.87 24.32 -0.59
CA ILE A 135 15.40 24.26 -0.66
C ILE A 135 14.79 23.88 0.70
N SER A 136 15.59 23.65 1.71
CA SER A 136 15.16 23.19 3.04
C SER A 136 14.28 24.17 3.84
N THR A 137 14.13 25.41 3.39
CA THR A 137 13.36 26.41 4.14
C THR A 137 11.87 26.52 3.75
N VAL A 138 11.46 25.93 2.63
CA VAL A 138 10.05 26.02 2.17
C VAL A 138 9.36 24.63 2.06
N PHE A 139 10.11 23.55 1.80
CA PHE A 139 9.59 22.18 1.70
C PHE A 139 10.54 21.11 2.29
N GLY A 140 11.25 21.41 3.19
CA GLY A 140 12.17 21.00 4.25
C GLY A 140 12.41 19.52 4.49
N SER A 141 12.82 18.69 3.51
CA SER A 141 13.40 17.38 3.83
C SER A 141 14.89 17.39 3.50
N ALA A 142 15.74 17.03 4.47
CA ALA A 142 17.18 16.82 4.23
C ALA A 142 17.39 15.56 3.38
N GLN A 143 18.53 15.47 2.67
CA GLN A 143 18.94 14.26 1.96
C GLN A 143 18.95 13.05 2.93
N GLY A 144 18.37 11.93 2.50
CA GLY A 144 18.22 10.72 3.32
C GLY A 144 17.06 10.76 4.31
N GLU A 145 16.33 11.89 4.44
CA GLU A 145 15.13 11.94 5.25
C GLU A 145 14.05 11.05 4.66
N THR A 146 13.39 10.29 5.53
CA THR A 146 12.38 9.32 5.13
C THR A 146 10.97 9.80 5.49
N SER A 147 10.02 9.59 4.59
CA SER A 147 8.61 9.90 4.82
C SER A 147 7.74 8.73 4.38
N PRO A 148 6.82 8.25 5.22
CA PRO A 148 5.89 7.19 4.83
C PRO A 148 4.84 7.73 3.84
N LEU A 149 4.30 6.86 2.99
CA LEU A 149 3.25 7.23 2.04
C LEU A 149 2.03 7.84 2.73
N GLU A 150 1.74 7.42 3.93
CA GLU A 150 0.65 7.89 4.78
C GLU A 150 0.64 9.42 4.92
N ASP A 151 1.79 10.06 5.05
CA ASP A 151 1.91 11.52 5.20
C ASP A 151 1.38 12.29 3.99
N TYR A 152 1.45 11.67 2.81
CA TYR A 152 0.98 12.26 1.54
C TYR A 152 -0.42 11.79 1.16
N ALA A 153 -0.78 10.56 1.52
CA ALA A 153 -1.98 9.89 1.04
C ALA A 153 -3.20 10.15 1.89
N ILE A 154 -3.08 10.15 3.23
CA ILE A 154 -4.24 10.19 4.13
C ILE A 154 -4.26 11.45 5.02
N LYS A 155 -5.45 11.77 5.51
CA LYS A 155 -5.70 12.80 6.52
C LYS A 155 -5.54 12.18 7.92
N LYS A 156 -5.46 13.00 8.96
CA LYS A 156 -5.50 12.56 10.37
C LYS A 156 -6.73 11.70 10.71
N THR A 157 -7.79 11.81 9.92
CA THR A 157 -9.01 10.99 10.06
C THR A 157 -8.88 9.57 9.48
N GLY A 158 -7.73 9.20 8.90
CA GLY A 158 -7.51 7.92 8.23
C GLY A 158 -8.09 7.83 6.81
N LYS A 159 -8.78 8.87 6.32
CA LYS A 159 -9.34 8.90 4.96
C LYS A 159 -8.35 9.47 3.96
N PHE A 160 -8.41 8.99 2.72
CA PHE A 160 -7.60 9.53 1.64
C PHE A 160 -7.80 11.04 1.45
N ARG A 161 -6.72 11.73 1.10
CA ARG A 161 -6.79 13.13 0.64
C ARG A 161 -7.44 13.16 -0.74
N SER A 162 -8.30 14.12 -0.99
CA SER A 162 -9.06 14.24 -2.26
C SER A 162 -8.17 14.37 -3.50
N ASN A 163 -6.94 14.87 -3.34
CA ASN A 163 -5.96 15.03 -4.41
C ASN A 163 -5.02 13.83 -4.56
N PHE A 164 -5.03 12.85 -3.64
CA PHE A 164 -4.10 11.73 -3.69
C PHE A 164 -4.27 10.89 -4.97
N SER A 165 -5.50 10.62 -5.39
CA SER A 165 -5.78 9.85 -6.61
C SER A 165 -5.27 10.52 -7.89
N LYS A 166 -4.87 11.80 -7.84
CA LYS A 166 -4.42 12.62 -8.98
C LYS A 166 -3.30 13.59 -8.54
N PRO A 167 -2.08 13.50 -9.00
CA PRO A 167 -1.43 12.48 -9.82
C PRO A 167 -0.77 11.36 -9.01
N SER A 168 -0.55 11.56 -7.69
CA SER A 168 0.28 10.66 -6.86
C SER A 168 -0.16 9.21 -6.95
N GLY A 169 -1.44 8.93 -6.69
CA GLY A 169 -1.98 7.57 -6.75
C GLY A 169 -1.81 6.94 -8.13
N LYS A 170 -2.01 7.69 -9.21
CA LYS A 170 -1.84 7.17 -10.58
C LYS A 170 -0.40 6.79 -10.89
N ILE A 171 0.56 7.60 -10.48
CA ILE A 171 1.99 7.33 -10.72
C ILE A 171 2.43 6.09 -9.94
N ILE A 172 2.04 5.99 -8.69
CA ILE A 172 2.39 4.85 -7.83
C ILE A 172 1.71 3.57 -8.34
N ASP A 173 0.41 3.63 -8.67
CA ASP A 173 -0.36 2.51 -9.22
C ASP A 173 0.26 2.00 -10.52
N TYR A 174 0.57 2.88 -11.46
CA TYR A 174 1.25 2.53 -12.71
C TYR A 174 2.60 1.85 -12.45
N THR A 175 3.43 2.43 -11.58
CA THR A 175 4.76 1.91 -11.27
C THR A 175 4.66 0.49 -10.70
N PHE A 176 3.80 0.27 -9.72
CA PHE A 176 3.67 -1.04 -9.08
C PHE A 176 3.02 -2.07 -10.00
N THR A 177 1.99 -1.67 -10.76
CA THR A 177 1.38 -2.56 -11.76
C THR A 177 2.42 -3.04 -12.77
N LYS A 178 3.24 -2.14 -13.30
CA LYS A 178 4.30 -2.48 -14.26
C LYS A 178 5.40 -3.38 -13.66
N LEU A 179 5.81 -3.13 -12.41
CA LEU A 179 6.88 -3.87 -11.75
C LEU A 179 6.48 -5.31 -11.39
N TYR A 180 5.22 -5.56 -11.12
CA TYR A 180 4.73 -6.84 -10.59
C TYR A 180 3.80 -7.59 -11.57
N ASP A 181 3.72 -7.16 -12.81
CA ASP A 181 3.01 -7.87 -13.90
C ASP A 181 3.91 -8.94 -14.52
N PHE A 182 4.11 -10.05 -13.79
CA PHE A 182 4.97 -11.18 -14.16
C PHE A 182 4.44 -12.03 -15.31
#